data_0afd65b8a2511c863a54251e2ebbccc9
#
_entry.id   0afd65b8a2511c863a54251e2ebbccc9
#
_cell.length_a   1.000
_cell.length_b   1.000
_cell.length_c   1.000
_cell.angle_alpha   90.00
_cell.angle_beta   90.00
_cell.angle_gamma   90.00
#
_symmetry.space_group_name_H-M   'P 1'
#
loop_
_entity.id
_entity.type
_entity.pdbx_description
1 polymer ?
#
loop_
_entity_poly.entity_id
_entity_poly.type
_entity_poly.pdbx_seq_one_letter_code
_entity_poly.pdbx_strand_id
1 'polypeptide(L)'
;MSKIVPLISSGTAGPLGVLHLPRLWQKVSLEAAGKIADGYPGIGAGYDSMVINGLGLDAEAVRSFITDSKPTYPQFEAWVKEQPGSNLDAGSVGELNASIEGYNHDDDTRQGILSANGLDDGDPKDAINLNNLDDWLEFHAAEIA
;
A
#
# COMPACT_ATOMS: atom_id res chain seq x y z
N MET A 1 -13.05 2.38 19.86
CA MET A 1 -12.92 2.98 18.52
C MET A 1 -12.67 1.90 17.48
N SER A 2 -13.41 1.94 16.40
CA SER A 2 -13.28 0.93 15.35
C SER A 2 -11.94 1.01 14.64
N LYS A 3 -11.36 -0.15 14.36
CA LYS A 3 -10.18 -0.26 13.52
C LYS A 3 -10.62 -0.50 12.08
N ILE A 4 -9.85 0.02 11.14
CA ILE A 4 -10.20 0.00 9.73
C ILE A 4 -9.15 -0.79 8.96
N VAL A 5 -9.61 -1.79 8.21
CA VAL A 5 -8.74 -2.55 7.29
C VAL A 5 -8.54 -1.69 6.03
N PRO A 6 -7.29 -1.44 5.62
CA PRO A 6 -7.07 -0.68 4.39
C PRO A 6 -7.52 -1.50 3.18
N LEU A 7 -8.45 -0.96 2.39
CA LEU A 7 -9.03 -1.68 1.26
C LEU A 7 -8.62 -1.13 -0.10
N ILE A 8 -7.82 -0.08 -0.14
CA ILE A 8 -7.26 0.37 -1.41
C ILE A 8 -6.20 -0.65 -1.84
N SER A 9 -6.40 -1.23 -3.03
CA SER A 9 -5.48 -2.23 -3.55
C SER A 9 -4.12 -1.63 -3.92
N SER A 10 -3.06 -2.41 -3.80
CA SER A 10 -1.74 -2.02 -4.31
C SER A 10 -1.75 -1.85 -5.83
N GLY A 11 -2.71 -2.45 -6.52
CA GLY A 11 -2.89 -2.28 -7.97
C GLY A 11 -3.64 -1.01 -8.36
N THR A 12 -3.97 -0.15 -7.42
CA THR A 12 -4.68 1.11 -7.67
C THR A 12 -3.70 2.26 -7.81
N ALA A 13 -3.89 3.08 -8.85
CA ALA A 13 -3.12 4.31 -9.06
C ALA A 13 -4.07 5.51 -9.00
N GLY A 14 -3.55 6.65 -8.57
CA GLY A 14 -4.26 7.92 -8.65
C GLY A 14 -3.88 8.68 -9.93
N PRO A 15 -4.17 10.00 -9.98
CA PRO A 15 -3.86 10.83 -11.15
C PRO A 15 -2.39 10.84 -11.57
N LEU A 16 -1.46 10.68 -10.63
CA LEU A 16 -0.03 10.59 -10.99
C LEU A 16 0.34 9.29 -11.69
N GLY A 17 -0.55 8.30 -11.69
CA GLY A 17 -0.30 7.02 -12.33
C GLY A 17 0.61 6.07 -11.58
N VAL A 18 0.87 6.32 -10.30
CA VAL A 18 1.77 5.50 -9.47
C VAL A 18 0.96 4.47 -8.70
N LEU A 19 1.19 3.19 -8.98
CA LEU A 19 0.54 2.09 -8.27
C LEU A 19 0.93 2.12 -6.79
N HIS A 20 0.03 1.65 -5.94
CA HIS A 20 0.21 1.51 -4.50
C HIS A 20 0.24 2.85 -3.74
N LEU A 21 0.53 3.96 -4.39
CA LEU A 21 0.61 5.26 -3.71
C LEU A 21 -0.68 5.62 -2.95
N PRO A 22 -1.88 5.39 -3.53
CA PRO A 22 -3.12 5.61 -2.77
C PRO A 22 -3.24 4.74 -1.52
N ARG A 23 -2.78 3.48 -1.59
CA ARG A 23 -2.80 2.61 -0.42
C ARG A 23 -1.83 3.08 0.65
N LEU A 24 -0.64 3.54 0.26
CA LEU A 24 0.32 4.09 1.19
C LEU A 24 -0.29 5.27 1.96
N TRP A 25 -0.90 6.20 1.23
CA TRP A 25 -1.60 7.33 1.83
C TRP A 25 -2.67 6.86 2.81
N GLN A 26 -3.49 5.89 2.43
CA GLN A 26 -4.56 5.37 3.28
C GLN A 26 -4.00 4.76 4.57
N LYS A 27 -2.97 3.93 4.46
CA LYS A 27 -2.39 3.26 5.61
C LYS A 27 -1.76 4.25 6.59
N VAL A 28 -0.97 5.19 6.09
CA VAL A 28 -0.32 6.18 6.95
C VAL A 28 -1.36 7.10 7.59
N SER A 29 -2.39 7.48 6.84
CA SER A 29 -3.48 8.32 7.36
C SER A 29 -4.24 7.61 8.47
N LEU A 30 -4.55 6.32 8.29
CA LEU A 30 -5.24 5.54 9.31
C LEU A 30 -4.37 5.35 10.55
N GLU A 31 -3.08 5.11 10.37
CA GLU A 31 -2.15 4.99 11.49
C GLU A 31 -2.10 6.29 12.28
N ALA A 32 -1.98 7.41 11.59
CA ALA A 32 -1.92 8.73 12.24
C ALA A 32 -3.21 9.04 13.02
N ALA A 33 -4.34 8.55 12.54
CA ALA A 33 -5.63 8.73 13.20
C ALA A 33 -5.90 7.70 14.32
N GLY A 34 -5.00 6.75 14.52
CA GLY A 34 -5.18 5.68 15.51
C GLY A 34 -6.25 4.68 15.11
N LYS A 35 -6.55 4.55 13.84
CA LYS A 35 -7.67 3.74 13.33
C LYS A 35 -7.26 2.57 12.46
N ILE A 36 -5.97 2.35 12.23
CA ILE A 36 -5.54 1.25 11.37
C ILE A 36 -5.74 -0.09 12.08
N ALA A 37 -6.23 -1.09 11.36
CA ALA A 37 -6.41 -2.43 11.88
C ALA A 37 -5.06 -3.06 12.28
N ASP A 38 -5.09 -3.98 13.22
CA ASP A 38 -3.89 -4.68 13.68
C ASP A 38 -3.25 -5.47 12.53
N GLY A 39 -1.93 -5.53 12.52
CA GLY A 39 -1.19 -6.26 11.50
C GLY A 39 -0.86 -5.44 10.25
N TYR A 40 -1.29 -4.18 10.21
CA TYR A 40 -1.01 -3.29 9.08
C TYR A 40 -0.10 -2.14 9.54
N PRO A 41 1.21 -2.20 9.27
CA PRO A 41 2.06 -1.04 9.55
C PRO A 41 1.73 0.09 8.58
N GLY A 42 1.80 1.33 9.04
CA GLY A 42 1.58 2.49 8.16
C GLY A 42 2.57 2.51 7.01
N ILE A 43 3.85 2.30 7.31
CA ILE A 43 4.90 2.15 6.30
C ILE A 43 5.62 0.84 6.58
N GLY A 44 5.40 -0.16 5.73
CA GLY A 44 6.06 -1.45 5.82
C GLY A 44 7.29 -1.54 4.94
N ALA A 45 7.98 -2.68 5.02
CA ALA A 45 9.24 -2.91 4.29
C ALA A 45 9.04 -3.38 2.84
N GLY A 46 7.82 -3.76 2.46
CA GLY A 46 7.53 -4.28 1.12
C GLY A 46 7.21 -3.20 0.11
N TYR A 47 5.98 -3.20 -0.41
CA TYR A 47 5.54 -2.23 -1.41
C TYR A 47 5.68 -0.77 -0.94
N ASP A 48 5.44 -0.49 0.34
CA ASP A 48 5.56 0.88 0.85
C ASP A 48 6.95 1.43 0.62
N SER A 49 7.97 0.66 1.01
CA SER A 49 9.38 1.05 0.81
C SER A 49 9.73 1.12 -0.67
N MET A 50 9.20 0.20 -1.48
CA MET A 50 9.44 0.20 -2.92
C MET A 50 8.95 1.50 -3.57
N VAL A 51 7.76 1.96 -3.22
CA VAL A 51 7.19 3.19 -3.76
C VAL A 51 7.94 4.42 -3.24
N ILE A 52 8.19 4.47 -1.94
CA ILE A 52 8.91 5.60 -1.34
C ILE A 52 10.29 5.76 -1.99
N ASN A 53 11.05 4.66 -2.09
CA ASN A 53 12.38 4.69 -2.68
C ASN A 53 12.33 4.95 -4.17
N GLY A 54 11.39 4.33 -4.88
CA GLY A 54 11.24 4.50 -6.32
C GLY A 54 10.88 5.92 -6.73
N LEU A 55 10.13 6.64 -5.90
CA LEU A 55 9.79 8.04 -6.14
C LEU A 55 10.83 9.02 -5.59
N GLY A 56 11.86 8.53 -4.90
CA GLY A 56 12.87 9.40 -4.32
C GLY A 56 12.37 10.17 -3.10
N LEU A 57 11.42 9.62 -2.38
CA LEU A 57 10.86 10.24 -1.18
C LEU A 57 11.61 9.80 0.07
N ASP A 58 11.38 10.52 1.17
CA ASP A 58 11.88 10.15 2.49
C ASP A 58 10.69 9.66 3.34
N ALA A 59 10.82 8.47 3.93
CA ALA A 59 9.73 7.85 4.69
C ALA A 59 9.30 8.72 5.89
N GLU A 60 10.25 9.30 6.60
CA GLU A 60 9.91 10.18 7.73
C GLU A 60 9.18 11.43 7.29
N ALA A 61 9.57 11.99 6.13
CA ALA A 61 8.88 13.15 5.58
C ALA A 61 7.44 12.82 5.18
N VAL A 62 7.23 11.64 4.57
CA VAL A 62 5.89 11.16 4.22
C VAL A 62 5.03 11.05 5.48
N ARG A 63 5.54 10.39 6.49
CA ARG A 63 4.82 10.19 7.75
C ARG A 63 4.49 11.52 8.42
N SER A 64 5.46 12.42 8.51
CA SER A 64 5.27 13.72 9.14
C SER A 64 4.25 14.57 8.42
N PHE A 65 4.32 14.62 7.09
CA PHE A 65 3.36 15.40 6.31
C PHE A 65 1.94 14.90 6.52
N ILE A 66 1.73 13.58 6.43
CA ILE A 66 0.39 13.01 6.58
C ILE A 66 -0.13 13.20 8.01
N THR A 67 0.73 12.99 9.00
CA THR A 67 0.34 13.13 10.40
C THR A 67 -0.04 14.58 10.73
N ASP A 68 0.76 15.53 10.29
CA ASP A 68 0.58 16.94 10.66
C ASP A 68 -0.50 17.64 9.84
N SER A 69 -0.56 17.34 8.54
CA SER A 69 -1.45 18.06 7.61
C SER A 69 -2.76 17.34 7.35
N LYS A 70 -2.86 16.05 7.63
CA LYS A 70 -4.05 15.23 7.38
C LYS A 70 -4.60 15.48 5.97
N PRO A 71 -3.78 15.27 4.92
CA PRO A 71 -4.14 15.65 3.57
C PRO A 71 -5.18 14.71 2.98
N THR A 72 -5.99 15.25 2.08
CA THR A 72 -6.74 14.41 1.13
C THR A 72 -5.73 13.77 0.18
N TYR A 73 -6.17 12.76 -0.57
CA TYR A 73 -5.25 12.10 -1.49
C TYR A 73 -4.68 13.05 -2.56
N PRO A 74 -5.48 13.91 -3.22
CA PRO A 74 -4.92 14.88 -4.17
C PRO A 74 -3.91 15.84 -3.54
N GLN A 75 -4.13 16.24 -2.29
CA GLN A 75 -3.17 17.08 -1.57
C GLN A 75 -1.86 16.33 -1.32
N PHE A 76 -1.95 15.04 -1.03
CA PHE A 76 -0.76 14.20 -0.87
C PHE A 76 0.02 14.11 -2.19
N GLU A 77 -0.67 13.87 -3.31
CA GLU A 77 0.02 13.86 -4.61
C GLU A 77 0.71 15.19 -4.93
N ALA A 78 0.06 16.30 -4.62
CA ALA A 78 0.66 17.63 -4.81
C ALA A 78 1.94 17.78 -4.00
N TRP A 79 1.92 17.31 -2.75
CA TRP A 79 3.10 17.32 -1.88
C TRP A 79 4.22 16.44 -2.46
N VAL A 80 3.89 15.26 -2.96
CA VAL A 80 4.86 14.35 -3.57
C VAL A 80 5.59 15.04 -4.72
N LYS A 81 4.86 15.76 -5.58
CA LYS A 81 5.45 16.49 -6.71
C LYS A 81 6.46 17.55 -6.26
N GLU A 82 6.24 18.15 -5.10
CA GLU A 82 7.06 19.25 -4.60
C GLU A 82 8.31 18.80 -3.86
N GLN A 83 8.46 17.52 -3.58
CA GLN A 83 9.60 17.06 -2.81
C GLN A 83 10.90 17.16 -3.62
N PRO A 84 11.99 17.63 -2.99
CA PRO A 84 13.25 17.90 -3.74
C PRO A 84 13.83 16.70 -4.46
N GLY A 85 13.63 15.49 -3.91
CA GLY A 85 14.15 14.27 -4.50
C GLY A 85 13.15 13.52 -5.37
N SER A 86 11.94 14.06 -5.56
CA SER A 86 10.89 13.30 -6.24
C SER A 86 11.24 13.02 -7.69
N ASN A 87 10.99 11.78 -8.11
CA ASN A 87 11.24 11.33 -9.46
C ASN A 87 9.94 10.81 -10.06
N LEU A 88 9.27 11.68 -10.83
CA LEU A 88 8.00 11.38 -11.47
C LEU A 88 8.14 11.29 -12.99
N ASP A 89 9.36 11.08 -13.48
CA ASP A 89 9.63 10.80 -14.86
C ASP A 89 8.84 9.60 -15.35
N ALA A 90 8.21 9.70 -16.52
CA ALA A 90 7.31 8.66 -17.04
C ALA A 90 8.00 7.31 -17.16
N GLY A 91 9.26 7.27 -17.57
CA GLY A 91 10.02 6.03 -17.66
C GLY A 91 10.24 5.41 -16.28
N SER A 92 10.61 6.21 -15.29
CA SER A 92 10.86 5.74 -13.92
C SER A 92 9.58 5.27 -13.25
N VAL A 93 8.48 5.99 -13.44
CA VAL A 93 7.17 5.56 -12.93
C VAL A 93 6.73 4.26 -13.58
N GLY A 94 6.94 4.13 -14.90
CA GLY A 94 6.63 2.89 -15.62
C GLY A 94 7.41 1.70 -15.10
N GLU A 95 8.71 1.88 -14.82
CA GLU A 95 9.55 0.82 -14.25
C GLU A 95 9.10 0.45 -12.83
N LEU A 96 8.78 1.45 -12.01
CA LEU A 96 8.27 1.22 -10.66
C LEU A 96 6.96 0.42 -10.71
N ASN A 97 6.02 0.83 -11.55
CA ASN A 97 4.75 0.14 -11.70
C ASN A 97 4.95 -1.31 -12.16
N ALA A 98 5.85 -1.53 -13.11
CA ALA A 98 6.17 -2.88 -13.57
C ALA A 98 6.76 -3.74 -12.45
N SER A 99 7.60 -3.16 -11.60
CA SER A 99 8.16 -3.86 -10.44
C SER A 99 7.08 -4.23 -9.43
N ILE A 100 6.11 -3.34 -9.22
CA ILE A 100 4.98 -3.60 -8.31
C ILE A 100 4.12 -4.74 -8.87
N GLU A 101 3.79 -4.68 -10.15
CA GLU A 101 2.95 -5.70 -10.79
C GLU A 101 3.64 -7.05 -10.87
N GLY A 102 4.95 -7.07 -11.02
CA GLY A 102 5.74 -8.30 -11.13
C GLY A 102 6.21 -8.89 -9.82
N TYR A 103 5.93 -8.22 -8.69
CA TYR A 103 6.40 -8.72 -7.40
C TYR A 103 5.54 -9.88 -6.91
N ASN A 104 6.19 -10.99 -6.60
CA ASN A 104 5.53 -12.17 -6.04
C ASN A 104 5.90 -12.31 -4.56
N HIS A 105 4.95 -12.73 -3.74
CA HIS A 105 5.26 -13.11 -2.37
C HIS A 105 6.06 -14.42 -2.36
N ASP A 106 6.84 -14.63 -1.31
CA ASP A 106 7.51 -15.90 -1.10
C ASP A 106 6.46 -17.01 -0.86
N ASP A 107 6.91 -18.25 -0.98
CA ASP A 107 6.00 -19.40 -0.88
C ASP A 107 5.30 -19.49 0.47
N ASP A 108 6.01 -19.22 1.55
CA ASP A 108 5.41 -19.31 2.89
C ASP A 108 4.31 -18.27 3.07
N THR A 109 4.54 -17.04 2.63
CA THR A 109 3.54 -15.97 2.70
C THR A 109 2.34 -16.30 1.81
N ARG A 110 2.60 -16.74 0.58
CA ARG A 110 1.56 -17.12 -0.36
C ARG A 110 0.69 -18.25 0.19
N GLN A 111 1.32 -19.31 0.65
CA GLN A 111 0.60 -20.48 1.20
C GLN A 111 -0.21 -20.09 2.43
N GLY A 112 0.31 -19.22 3.29
CA GLY A 112 -0.40 -18.76 4.46
C GLY A 112 -1.67 -17.99 4.10
N ILE A 113 -1.59 -17.09 3.13
CA ILE A 113 -2.74 -16.30 2.68
C ILE A 113 -3.78 -17.21 2.01
N LEU A 114 -3.35 -18.07 1.10
CA LEU A 114 -4.27 -18.97 0.40
C LEU A 114 -4.96 -19.92 1.38
N SER A 115 -4.22 -20.51 2.29
CA SER A 115 -4.77 -21.41 3.30
C SER A 115 -5.78 -20.71 4.21
N ALA A 116 -5.48 -19.50 4.64
CA ALA A 116 -6.39 -18.72 5.48
C ALA A 116 -7.72 -18.41 4.77
N ASN A 117 -7.69 -18.34 3.43
CA ASN A 117 -8.87 -18.12 2.61
C ASN A 117 -9.54 -19.42 2.14
N GLY A 118 -9.06 -20.57 2.63
CA GLY A 118 -9.62 -21.88 2.24
C GLY A 118 -9.29 -22.28 0.81
N LEU A 119 -8.21 -21.73 0.25
CA LEU A 119 -7.77 -22.05 -1.10
C LEU A 119 -6.59 -23.00 -1.08
N ASP A 120 -6.48 -23.80 -2.14
CA ASP A 120 -5.35 -24.73 -2.31
C ASP A 120 -4.08 -23.96 -2.66
N ASP A 121 -2.93 -24.57 -2.41
CA ASP A 121 -1.66 -24.01 -2.81
C ASP A 121 -1.60 -23.87 -4.34
N GLY A 122 -1.12 -22.73 -4.80
CA GLY A 122 -1.04 -22.44 -6.23
C GLY A 122 -1.10 -20.95 -6.51
N ASP A 123 -1.96 -20.57 -7.44
CA ASP A 123 -2.16 -19.18 -7.83
C ASP A 123 -3.27 -18.52 -7.00
N PRO A 124 -3.25 -17.19 -6.86
CA PRO A 124 -2.24 -16.27 -7.42
C PRO A 124 -0.92 -16.29 -6.65
N LYS A 125 0.14 -15.84 -7.30
CA LYS A 125 1.47 -15.68 -6.68
C LYS A 125 1.84 -14.23 -6.50
N ASP A 126 1.26 -13.34 -7.28
CA ASP A 126 1.56 -11.92 -7.23
C ASP A 126 1.06 -11.29 -5.94
N ALA A 127 1.84 -10.39 -5.40
CA ALA A 127 1.56 -9.77 -4.12
C ALA A 127 0.30 -8.90 -4.16
N ILE A 128 -0.02 -8.28 -5.30
CA ILE A 128 -1.24 -7.46 -5.41
C ILE A 128 -2.47 -8.30 -5.11
N ASN A 129 -2.64 -9.42 -5.80
CA ASN A 129 -3.81 -10.27 -5.60
C ASN A 129 -3.81 -10.95 -4.23
N LEU A 130 -2.64 -11.39 -3.75
CA LEU A 130 -2.55 -11.99 -2.43
C LEU A 130 -2.88 -11.00 -1.32
N ASN A 131 -2.41 -9.77 -1.43
CA ASN A 131 -2.74 -8.73 -0.45
C ASN A 131 -4.23 -8.40 -0.50
N ASN A 132 -4.84 -8.39 -1.68
CA ASN A 132 -6.28 -8.20 -1.81
C ASN A 132 -7.06 -9.29 -1.07
N LEU A 133 -6.68 -10.54 -1.25
CA LEU A 133 -7.33 -11.66 -0.56
C LEU A 133 -7.19 -11.53 0.97
N ASP A 134 -6.01 -11.14 1.42
CA ASP A 134 -5.76 -10.93 2.84
C ASP A 134 -6.61 -9.79 3.41
N ASP A 135 -6.67 -8.66 2.71
CA ASP A 135 -7.49 -7.51 3.10
C ASP A 135 -8.97 -7.87 3.17
N TRP A 136 -9.47 -8.58 2.17
CA TRP A 136 -10.88 -8.95 2.10
C TRP A 136 -11.25 -9.93 3.21
N LEU A 137 -10.36 -10.85 3.56
CA LEU A 137 -10.59 -11.77 4.66
C LEU A 137 -10.62 -11.02 6.00
N GLU A 138 -9.70 -10.10 6.21
CA GLU A 138 -9.66 -9.27 7.42
C GLU A 138 -10.89 -8.38 7.52
N PHE A 139 -11.31 -7.79 6.40
CA PHE A 139 -12.53 -6.99 6.35
C PHE A 139 -13.75 -7.84 6.72
N HIS A 140 -13.84 -9.04 6.15
CA HIS A 140 -14.95 -9.95 6.43
C HIS A 140 -15.00 -10.28 7.93
N ALA A 141 -13.86 -10.60 8.52
CA ALA A 141 -13.79 -10.93 9.94
C ALA A 141 -14.20 -9.75 10.84
N ALA A 142 -13.80 -8.53 10.44
CA ALA A 142 -14.02 -7.33 11.25
C ALA A 142 -15.46 -6.82 11.16
N GLU A 143 -16.09 -6.92 9.98
CA GLU A 143 -17.33 -6.21 9.70
C GLU A 143 -18.53 -7.12 9.41
N ILE A 144 -18.31 -8.36 9.01
CA ILE A 144 -19.39 -9.23 8.51
C ILE A 144 -19.59 -10.46 9.39
N ALA A 145 -18.51 -11.10 9.79
CA ALA A 145 -18.57 -12.35 10.54
C ALA A 145 -19.01 -12.19 12.01
#